data_c006cef2ebe467b043c48d5d71477d12
#
_entry.id   c006cef2ebe467b043c48d5d71477d12
#
_cell.length_a   1.000
_cell.length_b   1.000
_cell.length_c   1.000
_cell.angle_alpha   90.00
_cell.angle_beta   90.00
_cell.angle_gamma   90.00
#
_symmetry.space_group_name_H-M   'P 1'
#
loop_
_entity.id
_entity.type
_entity.pdbx_description
1 polymer ?
#
loop_
_entity_poly.entity_id
_entity_poly.type
_entity_poly.pdbx_seq_one_letter_code
_entity_poly.pdbx_strand_id
1 'polypeptide(L)'
;MRPPAVGLRARMPKRTDINTILIIGAGPIIIGQACEFDYSGAQAVKALKEEGYRIVLVNSNPATIMTDPELAHATYIEPITPELVAKVIEKERPDALLPTMGGQTALNCALSLRKMGVLEKYGVEMIGATAEAIDKAEDRELFREAMTKIGLESPRSRLAHSLSEALDAMDDIGLPSIIRPSFTMGGTGGGIAYNREEFLEIVERGIDASPTNEILIEESVLGWKEYEMEVVRDRDDNCIIICSIENIDPMGVHTGDSITVAPALTVLREIGVETGGSNVQFAVNPEDGRMVVIEMNPRVSRSSALASKATGFPIAKVAAKLAVGYTLDELENDITGGATPASFEPTIDYVVTKIPRFAFEKFPGASPILTTSMKSVGEVMAIGRTFAESLQKALRGLETDLTGLDEVEIEG
;
A
#
# COMPACT_ATOMS: atom_id res chain seq x y z
N MET A 1 -34.98 31.91 0.41
CA MET A 1 -35.10 31.21 1.70
C MET A 1 -33.96 30.21 1.79
N ARG A 2 -33.07 30.36 2.77
CA ARG A 2 -32.05 29.33 3.06
C ARG A 2 -32.76 28.12 3.68
N PRO A 3 -32.42 26.88 3.29
CA PRO A 3 -32.94 25.72 3.99
C PRO A 3 -32.48 25.75 5.46
N PRO A 4 -33.26 25.20 6.40
CA PRO A 4 -32.85 25.16 7.79
C PRO A 4 -31.59 24.32 7.92
N ALA A 5 -30.62 24.83 8.66
CA ALA A 5 -29.41 24.09 9.01
C ALA A 5 -29.84 22.76 9.66
N VAL A 6 -29.48 21.66 9.03
CA VAL A 6 -29.53 20.33 9.63
C VAL A 6 -28.68 20.44 10.90
N GLY A 7 -29.31 20.10 12.04
CA GLY A 7 -28.74 20.32 13.35
C GLY A 7 -27.29 19.81 13.42
N LEU A 8 -26.39 20.68 13.86
CA LEU A 8 -25.03 20.32 14.23
C LEU A 8 -25.12 19.15 15.23
N ARG A 9 -24.86 17.94 14.77
CA ARG A 9 -24.39 16.88 15.67
C ARG A 9 -23.16 17.46 16.36
N ALA A 10 -23.14 17.38 17.68
CA ALA A 10 -21.95 17.78 18.44
C ALA A 10 -20.77 17.03 17.81
N ARG A 11 -19.82 17.77 17.21
CA ARG A 11 -18.58 17.19 16.70
C ARG A 11 -17.97 16.42 17.85
N MET A 12 -17.76 15.14 17.66
CA MET A 12 -16.98 14.36 18.62
C MET A 12 -15.60 15.01 18.69
N PRO A 13 -15.11 15.34 19.88
CA PRO A 13 -13.84 16.02 19.99
C PRO A 13 -12.73 15.08 19.47
N LYS A 14 -11.73 15.64 18.76
CA LYS A 14 -10.46 14.97 18.51
C LYS A 14 -9.92 14.41 19.82
N ARG A 15 -9.07 13.41 19.76
CA ARG A 15 -8.41 12.86 20.95
C ARG A 15 -7.64 13.96 21.67
N THR A 16 -8.11 14.34 22.86
CA THR A 16 -7.51 15.41 23.69
C THR A 16 -6.44 14.88 24.63
N ASP A 17 -6.29 13.57 24.73
CA ASP A 17 -5.24 12.87 25.48
C ASP A 17 -3.92 12.79 24.69
N ILE A 18 -3.94 13.07 23.38
CA ILE A 18 -2.77 13.17 22.51
C ILE A 18 -2.45 14.64 22.24
N ASN A 19 -1.19 15.04 22.41
CA ASN A 19 -0.68 16.38 22.08
C ASN A 19 0.39 16.33 21.00
N THR A 20 1.30 15.34 21.07
CA THR A 20 2.43 15.20 20.15
C THR A 20 2.36 13.86 19.41
N ILE A 21 2.43 13.91 18.08
CA ILE A 21 2.41 12.74 17.23
C ILE A 21 3.73 12.63 16.48
N LEU A 22 4.36 11.46 16.54
CA LEU A 22 5.52 11.11 15.73
C LEU A 22 5.04 10.44 14.42
N ILE A 23 5.53 10.94 13.30
CA ILE A 23 5.32 10.34 11.97
C ILE A 23 6.67 9.84 11.45
N ILE A 24 6.71 8.60 10.99
CA ILE A 24 7.88 8.03 10.33
C ILE A 24 7.64 8.08 8.82
N GLY A 25 8.59 8.67 8.09
CA GLY A 25 8.56 8.75 6.63
C GLY A 25 9.02 7.46 5.95
N ALA A 26 9.07 7.48 4.62
CA ALA A 26 9.40 6.33 3.80
C ALA A 26 10.91 6.16 3.52
N GLY A 27 11.72 7.11 3.93
CA GLY A 27 13.15 7.11 3.60
C GLY A 27 13.45 7.65 2.19
N PRO A 28 14.50 7.16 1.53
CA PRO A 28 14.85 7.57 0.18
C PRO A 28 13.79 7.10 -0.82
N ILE A 29 13.63 7.86 -1.91
CA ILE A 29 12.80 7.43 -3.04
C ILE A 29 13.54 6.33 -3.78
N ILE A 30 12.99 5.13 -3.74
CA ILE A 30 13.52 3.93 -4.40
C ILE A 30 12.42 3.26 -5.22
N ILE A 31 12.79 2.36 -6.13
CA ILE A 31 11.80 1.53 -6.82
C ILE A 31 10.99 0.74 -5.77
N GLY A 32 9.66 0.91 -5.79
CA GLY A 32 8.75 0.31 -4.82
C GLY A 32 8.30 1.23 -3.68
N GLN A 33 9.10 2.25 -3.31
CA GLN A 33 8.71 3.30 -2.34
C GLN A 33 9.05 4.68 -2.93
N ALA A 34 8.13 5.25 -3.67
CA ALA A 34 8.34 6.49 -4.41
C ALA A 34 7.68 7.71 -3.74
N CYS A 35 7.47 8.79 -4.51
CA CYS A 35 6.98 10.07 -4.02
C CYS A 35 5.54 10.03 -3.47
N GLU A 36 4.79 8.97 -3.72
CA GLU A 36 3.43 8.79 -3.22
C GLU A 36 3.40 8.71 -1.69
N PHE A 37 4.42 8.10 -1.07
CA PHE A 37 4.53 8.07 0.39
C PHE A 37 4.94 9.43 0.96
N ASP A 38 5.77 10.18 0.25
CA ASP A 38 6.08 11.57 0.62
C ASP A 38 4.82 12.44 0.59
N TYR A 39 4.01 12.31 -0.47
CA TYR A 39 2.71 12.97 -0.56
C TYR A 39 1.80 12.57 0.62
N SER A 40 1.66 11.29 0.90
CA SER A 40 0.79 10.78 1.97
C SER A 40 1.21 11.30 3.33
N GLY A 41 2.50 11.26 3.64
CA GLY A 41 3.05 11.80 4.88
C GLY A 41 2.87 13.32 4.99
N ALA A 42 3.12 14.06 3.91
CA ALA A 42 2.89 15.51 3.89
C ALA A 42 1.41 15.86 4.14
N GLN A 43 0.47 15.11 3.55
CA GLN A 43 -0.96 15.31 3.80
C GLN A 43 -1.35 15.00 5.25
N ALA A 44 -0.79 13.94 5.83
CA ALA A 44 -1.02 13.60 7.23
C ALA A 44 -0.48 14.68 8.18
N VAL A 45 0.74 15.16 7.95
CA VAL A 45 1.32 16.26 8.75
C VAL A 45 0.43 17.50 8.70
N LYS A 46 -0.02 17.91 7.50
CA LYS A 46 -0.93 19.07 7.34
C LYS A 46 -2.23 18.86 8.10
N ALA A 47 -2.89 17.72 7.88
CA ALA A 47 -4.18 17.42 8.50
C ALA A 47 -4.12 17.43 10.04
N LEU A 48 -3.10 16.80 10.61
CA LEU A 48 -2.94 16.72 12.06
C LEU A 48 -2.48 18.05 12.66
N LYS A 49 -1.67 18.83 11.93
CA LYS A 49 -1.28 20.18 12.36
C LYS A 49 -2.47 21.15 12.37
N GLU A 50 -3.37 21.06 11.37
CA GLU A 50 -4.64 21.80 11.33
C GLU A 50 -5.55 21.46 12.53
N GLU A 51 -5.52 20.21 13.00
CA GLU A 51 -6.23 19.78 14.22
C GLU A 51 -5.55 20.27 15.51
N GLY A 52 -4.37 20.89 15.42
CA GLY A 52 -3.65 21.49 16.55
C GLY A 52 -2.71 20.53 17.28
N TYR A 53 -2.38 19.37 16.71
CA TYR A 53 -1.35 18.50 17.26
C TYR A 53 0.05 19.02 16.97
N ARG A 54 0.98 18.81 17.89
CA ARG A 54 2.40 18.98 17.64
C ARG A 54 2.91 17.78 16.86
N ILE A 55 3.52 18.01 15.69
CA ILE A 55 4.03 16.97 14.80
C ILE A 55 5.54 16.92 14.86
N VAL A 56 6.05 15.73 15.10
CA VAL A 56 7.46 15.34 14.97
C VAL A 56 7.58 14.42 13.78
N LEU A 57 8.53 14.69 12.90
CA LEU A 57 8.77 13.88 11.70
C LEU A 57 10.18 13.32 11.71
N VAL A 58 10.32 12.04 11.36
CA VAL A 58 11.61 11.40 11.04
C VAL A 58 11.57 10.92 9.61
N ASN A 59 12.49 11.39 8.78
CA ASN A 59 12.71 10.89 7.42
C ASN A 59 14.17 11.08 7.01
N SER A 60 14.76 10.09 6.35
CA SER A 60 16.18 10.16 5.96
C SER A 60 16.45 10.96 4.68
N ASN A 61 15.42 11.21 3.88
CA ASN A 61 15.57 11.97 2.64
C ASN A 61 15.35 13.48 2.88
N PRO A 62 16.38 14.33 2.71
CA PRO A 62 16.24 15.76 2.94
C PRO A 62 15.54 16.51 1.80
N ALA A 63 15.35 15.88 0.64
CA ALA A 63 14.84 16.50 -0.58
C ALA A 63 13.39 16.12 -0.88
N THR A 64 12.58 15.88 0.13
CA THR A 64 11.15 15.56 0.01
C THR A 64 10.29 16.71 0.54
N ILE A 65 9.03 16.78 0.07
CA ILE A 65 8.05 17.77 0.57
C ILE A 65 7.82 17.54 2.08
N MET A 66 7.77 16.30 2.51
CA MET A 66 7.55 15.93 3.92
C MET A 66 8.60 16.56 4.85
N THR A 67 9.84 16.68 4.40
CA THR A 67 10.96 17.23 5.19
C THR A 67 11.12 18.75 5.08
N ASP A 68 10.20 19.45 4.41
CA ASP A 68 10.17 20.90 4.42
C ASP A 68 10.14 21.42 5.86
N PRO A 69 11.07 22.33 6.25
CA PRO A 69 11.17 22.82 7.63
C PRO A 69 9.90 23.49 8.17
N GLU A 70 9.03 24.01 7.31
CA GLU A 70 7.79 24.66 7.71
C GLU A 70 6.63 23.66 7.92
N LEU A 71 6.80 22.42 7.47
CA LEU A 71 5.72 21.45 7.47
C LEU A 71 5.47 20.89 8.87
N ALA A 72 6.45 20.25 9.49
CA ALA A 72 6.34 19.70 10.85
C ALA A 72 6.87 20.70 11.92
N HIS A 73 6.54 20.47 13.18
CA HIS A 73 7.07 21.29 14.28
C HIS A 73 8.52 20.93 14.63
N ALA A 74 8.90 19.67 14.39
CA ALA A 74 10.28 19.21 14.48
C ALA A 74 10.52 18.16 13.40
N THR A 75 11.58 18.34 12.61
CA THR A 75 11.95 17.42 11.54
C THR A 75 13.35 16.86 11.81
N TYR A 76 13.45 15.54 11.84
CA TYR A 76 14.69 14.80 11.99
C TYR A 76 15.06 14.16 10.66
N ILE A 77 16.15 14.64 10.04
CA ILE A 77 16.71 14.05 8.83
C ILE A 77 17.76 13.04 9.29
N GLU A 78 17.28 11.85 9.61
CA GLU A 78 18.07 10.78 10.20
C GLU A 78 17.72 9.43 9.56
N PRO A 79 18.60 8.44 9.58
CA PRO A 79 18.27 7.08 9.14
C PRO A 79 17.06 6.53 9.90
N ILE A 80 16.15 5.89 9.15
CA ILE A 80 14.95 5.26 9.73
C ILE A 80 15.37 3.89 10.27
N THR A 81 16.12 3.89 11.37
CA THR A 81 16.44 2.69 12.12
C THR A 81 15.78 2.73 13.49
N PRO A 82 15.37 1.58 14.06
CA PRO A 82 14.71 1.55 15.36
C PRO A 82 15.53 2.24 16.47
N GLU A 83 16.85 2.12 16.43
CA GLU A 83 17.75 2.71 17.43
C GLU A 83 17.78 4.25 17.37
N LEU A 84 17.75 4.82 16.16
CA LEU A 84 17.73 6.28 16.00
C LEU A 84 16.34 6.85 16.26
N VAL A 85 15.31 6.19 15.79
CA VAL A 85 13.92 6.60 16.09
C VAL A 85 13.64 6.50 17.59
N ALA A 86 14.19 5.49 18.29
CA ALA A 86 14.09 5.41 19.75
C ALA A 86 14.73 6.63 20.47
N LYS A 87 15.86 7.14 19.96
CA LYS A 87 16.46 8.38 20.50
C LYS A 87 15.59 9.61 20.26
N VAL A 88 14.91 9.67 19.10
CA VAL A 88 13.94 10.75 18.84
C VAL A 88 12.75 10.64 19.80
N ILE A 89 12.21 9.44 20.03
CA ILE A 89 11.14 9.20 21.01
C ILE A 89 11.59 9.60 22.42
N GLU A 90 12.79 9.23 22.81
CA GLU A 90 13.36 9.61 24.12
C GLU A 90 13.45 11.13 24.30
N LYS A 91 13.83 11.86 23.26
CA LYS A 91 13.98 13.32 23.28
C LYS A 91 12.65 14.05 23.21
N GLU A 92 11.80 13.67 22.25
CA GLU A 92 10.57 14.40 21.92
C GLU A 92 9.35 13.97 22.74
N ARG A 93 9.38 12.75 23.31
CA ARG A 93 8.29 12.20 24.14
C ARG A 93 6.93 12.32 23.47
N PRO A 94 6.76 11.81 22.24
CA PRO A 94 5.45 11.83 21.60
C PRO A 94 4.45 10.96 22.37
N ASP A 95 3.18 11.35 22.36
CA ASP A 95 2.09 10.55 22.94
C ASP A 95 1.69 9.42 22.00
N ALA A 96 1.83 9.65 20.68
CA ALA A 96 1.44 8.68 19.67
C ALA A 96 2.45 8.58 18.52
N LEU A 97 2.47 7.39 17.90
CA LEU A 97 3.22 7.07 16.68
C LEU A 97 2.24 6.71 15.57
N LEU A 98 2.31 7.41 14.43
CA LEU A 98 1.56 7.13 13.20
C LEU A 98 2.50 6.51 12.13
N PRO A 99 2.56 5.17 12.01
CA PRO A 99 3.47 4.51 11.10
C PRO A 99 2.90 4.28 9.69
N THR A 100 1.59 4.45 9.51
CA THR A 100 0.86 4.03 8.31
C THR A 100 1.04 4.94 7.09
N MET A 101 1.85 5.99 7.20
CA MET A 101 2.08 6.98 6.13
C MET A 101 3.42 6.82 5.42
N GLY A 102 4.37 6.07 5.98
CA GLY A 102 5.74 5.96 5.47
C GLY A 102 6.07 4.61 4.80
N GLY A 103 5.06 3.92 4.28
CA GLY A 103 5.23 2.64 3.59
C GLY A 103 5.74 1.53 4.50
N GLN A 104 6.32 0.50 3.91
CA GLN A 104 6.83 -0.68 4.63
C GLN A 104 7.95 -0.34 5.59
N THR A 105 8.82 0.62 5.23
CA THR A 105 9.92 1.08 6.09
C THR A 105 9.41 1.57 7.45
N ALA A 106 8.34 2.37 7.45
CA ALA A 106 7.77 2.89 8.69
C ALA A 106 7.08 1.81 9.52
N LEU A 107 6.33 0.89 8.89
CA LEU A 107 5.70 -0.23 9.59
C LEU A 107 6.73 -1.13 10.28
N ASN A 108 7.77 -1.54 9.55
CA ASN A 108 8.84 -2.40 10.08
C ASN A 108 9.58 -1.73 11.26
N CYS A 109 9.85 -0.42 11.14
CA CYS A 109 10.46 0.35 12.21
C CYS A 109 9.57 0.39 13.46
N ALA A 110 8.27 0.63 13.30
CA ALA A 110 7.31 0.68 14.40
C ALA A 110 7.18 -0.67 15.13
N LEU A 111 7.08 -1.78 14.39
CA LEU A 111 7.07 -3.13 14.96
C LEU A 111 8.36 -3.45 15.74
N SER A 112 9.51 -3.01 15.19
CA SER A 112 10.81 -3.18 15.86
C SER A 112 10.89 -2.37 17.15
N LEU A 113 10.41 -1.11 17.15
CA LEU A 113 10.35 -0.25 18.35
C LEU A 113 9.47 -0.88 19.46
N ARG A 114 8.35 -1.50 19.07
CA ARG A 114 7.51 -2.25 19.99
C ARG A 114 8.24 -3.48 20.55
N LYS A 115 8.84 -4.29 19.69
CA LYS A 115 9.63 -5.48 20.12
C LYS A 115 10.78 -5.11 21.06
N MET A 116 11.38 -3.94 20.87
CA MET A 116 12.42 -3.39 21.77
C MET A 116 11.86 -2.83 23.10
N GLY A 117 10.55 -2.77 23.28
CA GLY A 117 9.90 -2.19 24.47
C GLY A 117 10.01 -0.66 24.56
N VAL A 118 10.38 -0.01 23.45
CA VAL A 118 10.57 1.46 23.44
C VAL A 118 9.23 2.19 23.58
N LEU A 119 8.20 1.69 22.90
CA LEU A 119 6.88 2.32 22.93
C LEU A 119 6.28 2.26 24.34
N GLU A 120 6.33 1.11 24.98
CA GLU A 120 5.86 0.91 26.36
C GLU A 120 6.67 1.73 27.37
N LYS A 121 7.99 1.76 27.21
CA LYS A 121 8.89 2.52 28.10
C LYS A 121 8.55 4.00 28.14
N TYR A 122 8.15 4.57 27.02
CA TYR A 122 7.86 6.00 26.90
C TYR A 122 6.36 6.33 26.82
N GLY A 123 5.48 5.33 26.89
CA GLY A 123 4.03 5.49 26.85
C GLY A 123 3.51 5.97 25.48
N VAL A 124 4.14 5.52 24.39
CA VAL A 124 3.77 5.91 23.01
C VAL A 124 2.74 4.95 22.45
N GLU A 125 1.56 5.46 22.11
CA GLU A 125 0.51 4.67 21.48
C GLU A 125 0.71 4.58 19.96
N MET A 126 0.57 3.39 19.37
CA MET A 126 0.47 3.26 17.90
C MET A 126 -0.96 3.61 17.46
N ILE A 127 -1.09 4.57 16.55
CA ILE A 127 -2.37 5.02 15.98
C ILE A 127 -2.41 4.75 14.46
N GLY A 128 -3.62 4.66 13.90
CA GLY A 128 -3.85 4.33 12.48
C GLY A 128 -3.90 2.83 12.21
N ALA A 129 -2.98 2.04 12.77
CA ALA A 129 -3.03 0.59 12.80
C ALA A 129 -2.35 0.07 14.05
N THR A 130 -2.91 -0.98 14.66
CA THR A 130 -2.29 -1.67 15.80
C THR A 130 -1.20 -2.60 15.28
N ALA A 131 -0.24 -2.94 16.14
CA ALA A 131 0.80 -3.90 15.75
C ALA A 131 0.22 -5.27 15.42
N GLU A 132 -0.83 -5.70 16.12
CA GLU A 132 -1.54 -6.94 15.86
C GLU A 132 -2.19 -6.94 14.46
N ALA A 133 -2.78 -5.81 14.04
CA ALA A 133 -3.36 -5.67 12.71
C ALA A 133 -2.27 -5.69 11.62
N ILE A 134 -1.12 -5.06 11.90
CA ILE A 134 0.02 -5.07 11.00
C ILE A 134 0.60 -6.48 10.87
N ASP A 135 0.86 -7.16 11.99
CA ASP A 135 1.38 -8.54 11.99
C ASP A 135 0.41 -9.47 11.24
N LYS A 136 -0.91 -9.37 11.50
CA LYS A 136 -1.93 -10.18 10.82
C LYS A 136 -2.00 -9.95 9.31
N ALA A 137 -1.75 -8.72 8.87
CA ALA A 137 -1.79 -8.38 7.43
C ALA A 137 -0.49 -8.78 6.71
N GLU A 138 0.65 -8.69 7.37
CA GLU A 138 1.99 -8.88 6.78
C GLU A 138 2.47 -10.34 6.90
N ASP A 139 2.06 -11.04 7.95
CA ASP A 139 2.34 -12.46 8.12
C ASP A 139 1.38 -13.28 7.26
N ARG A 140 1.93 -14.04 6.32
CA ARG A 140 1.14 -14.76 5.31
C ARG A 140 0.29 -15.89 5.90
N GLU A 141 0.76 -16.52 6.96
CA GLU A 141 0.00 -17.58 7.60
C GLU A 141 -1.18 -17.00 8.38
N LEU A 142 -0.95 -15.96 9.18
CA LEU A 142 -2.00 -15.24 9.89
C LEU A 142 -3.01 -14.61 8.92
N PHE A 143 -2.53 -14.07 7.80
CA PHE A 143 -3.40 -13.52 6.77
C PHE A 143 -4.28 -14.59 6.13
N ARG A 144 -3.70 -15.73 5.75
CA ARG A 144 -4.44 -16.87 5.18
C ARG A 144 -5.49 -17.41 6.13
N GLU A 145 -5.13 -17.58 7.42
CA GLU A 145 -6.08 -18.00 8.45
C GLU A 145 -7.24 -17.01 8.58
N ALA A 146 -6.94 -15.71 8.58
CA ALA A 146 -7.94 -14.65 8.63
C ALA A 146 -8.87 -14.70 7.41
N MET A 147 -8.36 -14.89 6.20
CA MET A 147 -9.17 -15.00 4.98
C MET A 147 -10.04 -16.26 5.03
N THR A 148 -9.49 -17.39 5.41
CA THR A 148 -10.23 -18.66 5.55
C THR A 148 -11.37 -18.53 6.55
N LYS A 149 -11.15 -17.86 7.68
CA LYS A 149 -12.16 -17.64 8.73
C LYS A 149 -13.39 -16.87 8.22
N ILE A 150 -13.21 -15.94 7.29
CA ILE A 150 -14.31 -15.17 6.70
C ILE A 150 -14.85 -15.78 5.40
N GLY A 151 -14.39 -16.98 5.03
CA GLY A 151 -14.86 -17.71 3.87
C GLY A 151 -14.28 -17.22 2.54
N LEU A 152 -13.16 -16.48 2.57
CA LEU A 152 -12.41 -16.11 1.39
C LEU A 152 -11.25 -17.08 1.16
N GLU A 153 -10.91 -17.25 -0.12
CA GLU A 153 -9.77 -18.07 -0.51
C GLU A 153 -8.51 -17.20 -0.65
N SER A 154 -7.38 -17.76 -0.24
CA SER A 154 -6.04 -17.31 -0.60
C SER A 154 -5.39 -18.37 -1.50
N PRO A 155 -4.32 -18.06 -2.25
CA PRO A 155 -3.57 -19.08 -2.96
C PRO A 155 -3.17 -20.22 -2.03
N ARG A 156 -3.30 -21.48 -2.50
CA ARG A 156 -2.83 -22.64 -1.72
C ARG A 156 -1.34 -22.48 -1.49
N SER A 157 -0.90 -22.67 -0.27
CA SER A 157 0.48 -22.44 0.10
C SER A 157 0.95 -23.34 1.22
N ARG A 158 2.28 -23.57 1.28
CA ARG A 158 2.96 -24.30 2.35
C ARG A 158 4.27 -23.63 2.69
N LEU A 159 4.57 -23.52 3.97
CA LEU A 159 5.88 -23.13 4.47
C LEU A 159 6.86 -24.30 4.38
N ALA A 160 8.13 -24.01 4.11
CA ALA A 160 9.20 -24.98 4.12
C ALA A 160 10.48 -24.31 4.67
N HIS A 161 11.20 -25.08 5.53
CA HIS A 161 12.48 -24.67 6.10
C HIS A 161 13.63 -25.54 5.58
N SER A 162 13.32 -26.50 4.72
CA SER A 162 14.28 -27.42 4.14
C SER A 162 13.85 -27.82 2.73
N LEU A 163 14.82 -28.28 1.95
CA LEU A 163 14.56 -28.80 0.59
C LEU A 163 13.59 -29.98 0.61
N SER A 164 13.64 -30.85 1.64
CA SER A 164 12.72 -31.98 1.76
C SER A 164 11.29 -31.52 1.94
N GLU A 165 11.04 -30.57 2.86
CA GLU A 165 9.71 -29.99 3.07
C GLU A 165 9.21 -29.24 1.85
N ALA A 166 10.11 -28.59 1.11
CA ALA A 166 9.78 -27.89 -0.13
C ALA A 166 9.33 -28.86 -1.23
N LEU A 167 9.95 -30.04 -1.33
CA LEU A 167 9.54 -31.06 -2.28
C LEU A 167 8.16 -31.65 -1.94
N ASP A 168 7.90 -31.91 -0.67
CA ASP A 168 6.56 -32.33 -0.21
C ASP A 168 5.51 -31.26 -0.51
N ALA A 169 5.87 -29.98 -0.38
CA ALA A 169 4.98 -28.88 -0.75
C ALA A 169 4.73 -28.79 -2.25
N MET A 170 5.76 -29.04 -3.07
CA MET A 170 5.62 -29.07 -4.53
C MET A 170 4.67 -30.17 -5.00
N ASP A 171 4.73 -31.36 -4.37
CA ASP A 171 3.85 -32.48 -4.70
C ASP A 171 2.37 -32.17 -4.40
N ASP A 172 2.10 -31.40 -3.34
CA ASP A 172 0.75 -30.95 -2.97
C ASP A 172 0.22 -29.80 -3.82
N ILE A 173 1.08 -28.79 -4.10
CA ILE A 173 0.68 -27.54 -4.75
C ILE A 173 0.71 -27.67 -6.27
N GLY A 174 1.70 -28.40 -6.79
CA GLY A 174 1.94 -28.56 -8.22
C GLY A 174 2.81 -27.44 -8.81
N LEU A 175 3.00 -27.52 -10.12
CA LEU A 175 3.73 -26.53 -10.92
C LEU A 175 2.81 -25.93 -11.99
N PRO A 176 3.00 -24.65 -12.36
CA PRO A 176 4.00 -23.75 -11.84
C PRO A 176 3.70 -23.31 -10.39
N SER A 177 4.74 -23.05 -9.62
CA SER A 177 4.63 -22.55 -8.24
C SER A 177 5.48 -21.31 -8.00
N ILE A 178 5.06 -20.48 -7.06
CA ILE A 178 5.77 -19.28 -6.64
C ILE A 178 6.50 -19.58 -5.35
N ILE A 179 7.81 -19.29 -5.31
CA ILE A 179 8.63 -19.43 -4.12
C ILE A 179 8.97 -18.03 -3.62
N ARG A 180 8.68 -17.78 -2.34
CA ARG A 180 8.91 -16.49 -1.71
C ARG A 180 9.66 -16.68 -0.38
N PRO A 181 10.90 -16.21 -0.27
CA PRO A 181 11.60 -16.20 1.01
C PRO A 181 10.91 -15.28 2.01
N SER A 182 10.77 -15.73 3.25
CA SER A 182 10.20 -14.93 4.33
C SER A 182 11.17 -13.82 4.74
N PHE A 183 10.61 -12.66 5.10
CA PHE A 183 11.34 -11.48 5.59
C PHE A 183 12.32 -10.85 4.60
N THR A 184 12.18 -11.11 3.29
CA THR A 184 12.93 -10.45 2.23
C THR A 184 12.11 -9.33 1.57
N MET A 185 12.79 -8.31 1.05
CA MET A 185 12.14 -7.19 0.35
C MET A 185 12.25 -7.33 -1.17
N GLY A 186 11.21 -6.87 -1.87
CA GLY A 186 11.24 -6.73 -3.32
C GLY A 186 11.37 -8.03 -4.12
N GLY A 187 11.00 -9.17 -3.53
CA GLY A 187 11.08 -10.48 -4.20
C GLY A 187 12.50 -11.08 -4.25
N THR A 188 13.45 -10.56 -3.44
CA THR A 188 14.82 -11.06 -3.37
C THR A 188 14.85 -12.55 -3.01
N GLY A 189 15.57 -13.35 -3.80
CA GLY A 189 15.72 -14.79 -3.60
C GLY A 189 14.52 -15.63 -4.06
N GLY A 190 13.36 -15.01 -4.30
CA GLY A 190 12.17 -15.69 -4.80
C GLY A 190 12.15 -15.86 -6.32
N GLY A 191 11.10 -16.52 -6.80
CA GLY A 191 10.88 -16.73 -8.22
C GLY A 191 9.68 -17.62 -8.51
N ILE A 192 9.47 -17.86 -9.79
CA ILE A 192 8.44 -18.77 -10.30
C ILE A 192 9.14 -19.97 -10.90
N ALA A 193 8.75 -21.15 -10.44
CA ALA A 193 9.26 -22.42 -10.95
C ALA A 193 8.24 -23.05 -11.88
N TYR A 194 8.62 -23.29 -13.12
CA TYR A 194 7.78 -23.96 -14.12
C TYR A 194 8.05 -25.47 -14.22
N ASN A 195 9.20 -25.90 -13.71
CA ASN A 195 9.62 -27.27 -13.70
C ASN A 195 10.42 -27.58 -12.40
N ARG A 196 10.70 -28.87 -12.18
CA ARG A 196 11.37 -29.35 -10.97
C ARG A 196 12.81 -28.81 -10.85
N GLU A 197 13.52 -28.62 -11.93
CA GLU A 197 14.91 -28.12 -11.89
C GLU A 197 14.95 -26.67 -11.44
N GLU A 198 14.13 -25.82 -12.05
CA GLU A 198 13.95 -24.42 -11.60
C GLU A 198 13.47 -24.35 -10.15
N PHE A 199 12.56 -25.24 -9.75
CA PHE A 199 12.06 -25.28 -8.38
C PHE A 199 13.20 -25.51 -7.38
N LEU A 200 14.05 -26.50 -7.62
CA LEU A 200 15.18 -26.80 -6.72
C LEU A 200 16.14 -25.61 -6.61
N GLU A 201 16.51 -24.99 -7.73
CA GLU A 201 17.42 -23.83 -7.76
C GLU A 201 16.83 -22.64 -6.97
N ILE A 202 15.54 -22.35 -7.19
CA ILE A 202 14.89 -21.21 -6.51
C ILE A 202 14.71 -21.49 -5.02
N VAL A 203 14.37 -22.72 -4.64
CA VAL A 203 14.22 -23.12 -3.23
C VAL A 203 15.54 -22.98 -2.47
N GLU A 204 16.66 -23.51 -3.01
CA GLU A 204 17.97 -23.39 -2.36
C GLU A 204 18.36 -21.94 -2.17
N ARG A 205 18.27 -21.13 -3.24
CA ARG A 205 18.54 -19.69 -3.17
C ARG A 205 17.60 -18.96 -2.21
N GLY A 206 16.31 -19.35 -2.16
CA GLY A 206 15.33 -18.75 -1.31
C GLY A 206 15.55 -19.01 0.18
N ILE A 207 15.90 -20.24 0.54
CA ILE A 207 16.23 -20.63 1.92
C ILE A 207 17.48 -19.85 2.38
N ASP A 208 18.50 -19.75 1.53
CA ASP A 208 19.72 -19.00 1.85
C ASP A 208 19.47 -17.50 1.99
N ALA A 209 18.56 -16.94 1.22
CA ALA A 209 18.23 -15.52 1.26
C ALA A 209 17.36 -15.14 2.47
N SER A 210 16.59 -16.07 3.04
CA SER A 210 15.73 -15.82 4.19
C SER A 210 16.52 -15.78 5.49
N PRO A 211 16.40 -14.71 6.31
CA PRO A 211 17.03 -14.65 7.63
C PRO A 211 16.61 -15.76 8.59
N THR A 212 15.45 -16.36 8.35
CA THR A 212 14.87 -17.45 9.16
C THR A 212 14.97 -18.82 8.50
N ASN A 213 15.65 -18.92 7.34
CA ASN A 213 15.70 -20.12 6.49
C ASN A 213 14.29 -20.65 6.14
N GLU A 214 13.34 -19.74 5.95
CA GLU A 214 11.95 -20.04 5.68
C GLU A 214 11.54 -19.53 4.31
N ILE A 215 10.87 -20.38 3.54
CA ILE A 215 10.25 -20.02 2.26
C ILE A 215 8.78 -20.40 2.26
N LEU A 216 7.97 -19.59 1.59
CA LEU A 216 6.61 -19.91 1.24
C LEU A 216 6.55 -20.42 -0.20
N ILE A 217 5.89 -21.54 -0.41
CA ILE A 217 5.60 -22.12 -1.72
C ILE A 217 4.10 -21.97 -1.96
N GLU A 218 3.74 -21.28 -3.03
CA GLU A 218 2.34 -20.93 -3.34
C GLU A 218 1.94 -21.46 -4.73
N GLU A 219 0.67 -21.81 -4.89
CA GLU A 219 0.12 -22.07 -6.23
C GLU A 219 0.26 -20.84 -7.11
N SER A 220 0.58 -21.05 -8.36
CA SER A 220 0.71 -19.96 -9.31
C SER A 220 -0.65 -19.47 -9.78
N VAL A 221 -0.85 -18.17 -9.64
CA VAL A 221 -1.98 -17.43 -10.23
C VAL A 221 -1.55 -16.64 -11.47
N LEU A 222 -0.45 -17.06 -12.11
CA LEU A 222 0.03 -16.44 -13.36
C LEU A 222 -1.05 -16.43 -14.44
N GLY A 223 -1.17 -15.32 -15.13
CA GLY A 223 -2.16 -15.14 -16.18
C GLY A 223 -3.58 -14.85 -15.68
N TRP A 224 -3.82 -14.88 -14.36
CA TRP A 224 -5.09 -14.46 -13.79
C TRP A 224 -5.22 -12.94 -13.89
N LYS A 225 -6.45 -12.45 -13.90
CA LYS A 225 -6.73 -11.02 -13.83
C LYS A 225 -6.44 -10.50 -12.43
N GLU A 226 -5.79 -9.35 -12.35
CA GLU A 226 -5.48 -8.69 -11.09
C GLU A 226 -6.40 -7.49 -10.86
N TYR A 227 -6.93 -7.40 -9.64
CA TYR A 227 -7.74 -6.29 -9.17
C TYR A 227 -7.24 -5.78 -7.84
N GLU A 228 -7.35 -4.48 -7.63
CA GLU A 228 -7.01 -3.83 -6.36
C GLU A 228 -8.18 -3.00 -5.83
N MET A 229 -8.18 -2.79 -4.53
CA MET A 229 -9.13 -1.94 -3.83
C MET A 229 -8.47 -0.95 -2.92
N GLU A 230 -8.83 0.30 -3.04
CA GLU A 230 -8.55 1.30 -2.04
C GLU A 230 -9.78 1.48 -1.15
N VAL A 231 -9.63 1.13 0.11
CA VAL A 231 -10.73 1.12 1.10
C VAL A 231 -10.33 1.96 2.30
N VAL A 232 -11.30 2.66 2.87
CA VAL A 232 -11.11 3.41 4.12
C VAL A 232 -12.15 2.92 5.13
N ARG A 233 -11.69 2.63 6.35
CA ARG A 233 -12.54 2.21 7.48
C ARG A 233 -12.26 3.06 8.70
N ASP A 234 -13.30 3.36 9.46
CA ASP A 234 -13.19 4.03 10.76
C ASP A 234 -13.50 3.07 11.93
N ARG A 235 -13.31 3.58 13.16
CA ARG A 235 -13.51 2.81 14.38
C ARG A 235 -14.95 2.39 14.64
N ASP A 236 -15.93 3.08 14.03
CA ASP A 236 -17.36 2.79 14.16
C ASP A 236 -17.85 1.81 13.08
N ASP A 237 -16.90 1.17 12.38
CA ASP A 237 -17.12 0.20 11.30
C ASP A 237 -17.75 0.80 10.02
N ASN A 238 -17.73 2.12 9.86
CA ASN A 238 -18.03 2.71 8.57
C ASN A 238 -16.89 2.35 7.61
N CYS A 239 -17.22 1.65 6.54
CA CYS A 239 -16.27 1.17 5.56
C CYS A 239 -16.71 1.59 4.18
N ILE A 240 -15.86 2.32 3.45
CA ILE A 240 -16.13 2.83 2.11
C ILE A 240 -15.05 2.43 1.13
N ILE A 241 -15.47 2.25 -0.11
CA ILE A 241 -14.55 2.00 -1.22
C ILE A 241 -14.31 3.30 -1.93
N ILE A 242 -13.04 3.69 -1.95
CA ILE A 242 -12.64 4.92 -2.63
C ILE A 242 -12.52 4.67 -4.13
N CYS A 243 -11.89 3.58 -4.47
CA CYS A 243 -11.61 3.26 -5.84
C CYS A 243 -11.34 1.76 -5.97
N SER A 244 -11.78 1.22 -7.06
CA SER A 244 -11.43 -0.08 -7.54
C SER A 244 -10.54 0.05 -8.76
N ILE A 245 -9.61 -0.85 -8.93
CA ILE A 245 -8.56 -0.79 -9.92
C ILE A 245 -8.47 -2.15 -10.61
N GLU A 246 -8.54 -2.18 -11.93
CA GLU A 246 -8.22 -3.34 -12.75
C GLU A 246 -6.82 -3.16 -13.35
N ASN A 247 -5.95 -4.13 -13.18
CA ASN A 247 -4.68 -4.21 -13.87
C ASN A 247 -4.90 -4.83 -15.25
N ILE A 248 -4.48 -4.15 -16.33
CA ILE A 248 -4.60 -4.68 -17.71
C ILE A 248 -3.63 -5.83 -17.92
N ASP A 249 -2.43 -5.70 -17.37
CA ASP A 249 -1.46 -6.78 -17.36
C ASP A 249 -1.91 -7.87 -16.39
N PRO A 250 -1.79 -9.14 -16.77
CA PRO A 250 -2.17 -10.27 -15.92
C PRO A 250 -1.18 -10.44 -14.75
N MET A 251 -1.59 -11.22 -13.76
CA MET A 251 -0.71 -11.66 -12.69
C MET A 251 0.59 -12.24 -13.23
N GLY A 252 1.71 -11.82 -12.66
CA GLY A 252 3.07 -12.10 -13.14
C GLY A 252 3.83 -10.85 -13.53
N VAL A 253 3.14 -9.76 -13.85
CA VAL A 253 3.68 -8.40 -13.92
C VAL A 253 3.41 -7.72 -12.60
N HIS A 254 4.42 -7.04 -12.02
CA HIS A 254 4.23 -6.32 -10.77
C HIS A 254 3.19 -5.21 -10.93
N THR A 255 2.23 -5.09 -10.01
CA THR A 255 1.12 -4.12 -10.10
C THR A 255 1.57 -2.67 -10.31
N GLY A 256 2.73 -2.28 -9.76
CA GLY A 256 3.36 -0.98 -10.02
C GLY A 256 3.78 -0.77 -11.48
N ASP A 257 4.04 -1.84 -12.21
CA ASP A 257 4.48 -1.85 -13.61
C ASP A 257 3.32 -2.09 -14.59
N SER A 258 2.09 -2.34 -14.08
CA SER A 258 0.90 -2.56 -14.89
C SER A 258 0.20 -1.27 -15.30
N ILE A 259 -0.48 -1.29 -16.44
CA ILE A 259 -1.48 -0.29 -16.81
C ILE A 259 -2.75 -0.59 -16.02
N THR A 260 -3.29 0.38 -15.29
CA THR A 260 -4.40 0.17 -14.37
C THR A 260 -5.63 1.01 -14.67
N VAL A 261 -6.82 0.44 -14.42
CA VAL A 261 -8.14 1.05 -14.61
C VAL A 261 -9.03 0.69 -13.41
N ALA A 262 -9.88 1.61 -12.95
CA ALA A 262 -10.58 1.44 -11.68
C ALA A 262 -12.00 0.88 -11.78
N PRO A 263 -12.41 -0.14 -11.04
CA PRO A 263 -13.41 -0.33 -9.97
C PRO A 263 -13.19 -1.54 -9.02
N ALA A 264 -13.66 -1.67 -7.69
CA ALA A 264 -14.01 -2.88 -6.86
C ALA A 264 -14.06 -2.89 -5.32
N LEU A 265 -14.31 -4.00 -4.51
CA LEU A 265 -14.79 -4.07 -3.09
C LEU A 265 -14.29 -5.19 -2.14
N THR A 266 -13.99 -4.96 -0.81
CA THR A 266 -14.28 -5.55 0.56
C THR A 266 -13.38 -6.62 1.21
N VAL A 267 -12.37 -6.29 2.12
CA VAL A 267 -11.61 -7.25 3.00
C VAL A 267 -11.20 -6.69 4.40
N LEU A 268 -11.34 -5.41 4.69
CA LEU A 268 -10.69 -4.77 5.85
C LEU A 268 -11.14 -5.20 7.24
N ARG A 269 -12.39 -5.66 7.41
CA ARG A 269 -12.96 -5.92 8.74
C ARG A 269 -12.24 -7.02 9.51
N GLU A 270 -11.90 -8.12 8.85
CA GLU A 270 -11.27 -9.27 9.53
C GLU A 270 -9.83 -9.01 9.94
N ILE A 271 -9.10 -8.23 9.16
CA ILE A 271 -7.70 -7.89 9.48
C ILE A 271 -7.62 -7.03 10.75
N GLY A 272 -8.66 -6.22 11.01
CA GLY A 272 -8.70 -5.38 12.21
C GLY A 272 -8.06 -4.02 12.01
N VAL A 273 -7.98 -3.51 10.76
CA VAL A 273 -7.68 -2.10 10.51
C VAL A 273 -8.91 -1.29 10.91
N GLU A 274 -8.84 -0.65 12.08
CA GLU A 274 -9.95 0.10 12.65
C GLU A 274 -10.00 1.55 12.18
N THR A 275 -8.85 2.10 11.76
CA THR A 275 -8.78 3.50 11.34
C THR A 275 -7.75 3.68 10.24
N GLY A 276 -8.20 3.95 9.03
CA GLY A 276 -7.30 4.32 7.95
C GLY A 276 -7.63 3.78 6.59
N GLY A 277 -6.74 4.07 5.65
CA GLY A 277 -6.76 3.58 4.28
C GLY A 277 -5.96 2.28 4.15
N SER A 278 -6.44 1.40 3.31
CA SER A 278 -5.80 0.12 3.02
C SER A 278 -5.98 -0.25 1.56
N ASN A 279 -5.01 -0.96 1.02
CA ASN A 279 -5.07 -1.56 -0.31
C ASN A 279 -5.24 -3.07 -0.18
N VAL A 280 -6.16 -3.65 -0.94
CA VAL A 280 -6.40 -5.10 -1.01
C VAL A 280 -6.25 -5.56 -2.45
N GLN A 281 -5.52 -6.64 -2.67
CA GLN A 281 -5.26 -7.20 -4.00
C GLN A 281 -5.94 -8.56 -4.17
N PHE A 282 -6.53 -8.75 -5.34
CA PHE A 282 -7.26 -9.96 -5.72
C PHE A 282 -6.76 -10.50 -7.05
N ALA A 283 -6.75 -11.82 -7.19
CA ALA A 283 -6.61 -12.47 -8.48
C ALA A 283 -7.89 -13.23 -8.83
N VAL A 284 -8.31 -13.11 -10.09
CA VAL A 284 -9.51 -13.78 -10.62
C VAL A 284 -9.10 -14.63 -11.81
N ASN A 285 -9.38 -15.94 -11.72
CA ASN A 285 -9.15 -16.85 -12.81
C ASN A 285 -10.10 -16.53 -13.98
N PRO A 286 -9.59 -16.18 -15.17
CA PRO A 286 -10.45 -15.83 -16.30
C PRO A 286 -11.23 -17.03 -16.88
N GLU A 287 -10.86 -18.27 -16.56
CA GLU A 287 -11.50 -19.47 -17.10
C GLU A 287 -12.75 -19.88 -16.32
N ASP A 288 -12.69 -19.84 -14.99
CA ASP A 288 -13.77 -20.33 -14.11
C ASP A 288 -14.32 -19.28 -13.13
N GLY A 289 -13.69 -18.10 -13.06
CA GLY A 289 -14.08 -17.02 -12.16
C GLY A 289 -13.66 -17.22 -10.71
N ARG A 290 -12.84 -18.24 -10.39
CA ARG A 290 -12.28 -18.42 -9.03
C ARG A 290 -11.52 -17.16 -8.63
N MET A 291 -11.85 -16.61 -7.47
CA MET A 291 -11.23 -15.41 -6.92
C MET A 291 -10.43 -15.76 -5.66
N VAL A 292 -9.21 -15.25 -5.57
CA VAL A 292 -8.37 -15.37 -4.38
C VAL A 292 -7.89 -14.00 -3.93
N VAL A 293 -7.75 -13.84 -2.61
CA VAL A 293 -7.13 -12.65 -2.01
C VAL A 293 -5.63 -12.87 -1.96
N ILE A 294 -4.87 -11.97 -2.55
CA ILE A 294 -3.41 -12.07 -2.64
C ILE A 294 -2.74 -11.48 -1.41
N GLU A 295 -3.04 -10.22 -1.10
CA GLU A 295 -2.48 -9.52 0.05
C GLU A 295 -3.32 -8.30 0.43
N MET A 296 -3.06 -7.78 1.61
CA MET A 296 -3.58 -6.52 2.08
C MET A 296 -2.46 -5.67 2.69
N ASN A 297 -2.40 -4.41 2.32
CA ASN A 297 -1.51 -3.45 2.93
C ASN A 297 -2.26 -2.66 4.01
N PRO A 298 -1.96 -2.83 5.33
CA PRO A 298 -2.68 -2.18 6.43
C PRO A 298 -2.21 -0.72 6.62
N ARG A 299 -2.06 0.01 5.56
CA ARG A 299 -1.50 1.36 5.49
C ARG A 299 -1.93 2.06 4.20
N VAL A 300 -1.74 3.36 4.15
CA VAL A 300 -1.80 4.10 2.89
C VAL A 300 -0.73 3.54 1.94
N SER A 301 -1.13 3.22 0.72
CA SER A 301 -0.29 2.61 -0.31
C SER A 301 0.09 3.64 -1.40
N ARG A 302 0.87 3.22 -2.39
CA ARG A 302 1.11 4.04 -3.59
C ARG A 302 -0.18 4.27 -4.36
N SER A 303 -0.95 3.21 -4.54
CA SER A 303 -2.27 3.28 -5.20
C SER A 303 -3.26 4.18 -4.45
N SER A 304 -3.13 4.34 -3.13
CA SER A 304 -3.95 5.32 -2.37
C SER A 304 -3.74 6.76 -2.83
N ALA A 305 -2.51 7.15 -3.14
CA ALA A 305 -2.24 8.49 -3.66
C ALA A 305 -2.82 8.69 -5.07
N LEU A 306 -2.73 7.66 -5.91
CA LEU A 306 -3.32 7.67 -7.25
C LEU A 306 -4.84 7.66 -7.20
N ALA A 307 -5.43 6.82 -6.37
CA ALA A 307 -6.88 6.78 -6.12
C ALA A 307 -7.38 8.13 -5.59
N SER A 308 -6.63 8.77 -4.70
CA SER A 308 -6.97 10.12 -4.22
C SER A 308 -7.04 11.14 -5.34
N LYS A 309 -6.10 11.08 -6.28
CA LYS A 309 -6.09 11.97 -7.46
C LYS A 309 -7.16 11.57 -8.48
N ALA A 310 -7.39 10.28 -8.65
CA ALA A 310 -8.39 9.77 -9.58
C ALA A 310 -9.82 10.14 -9.16
N THR A 311 -10.13 10.09 -7.88
CA THR A 311 -11.49 10.29 -7.35
C THR A 311 -11.72 11.66 -6.73
N GLY A 312 -10.64 12.37 -6.37
CA GLY A 312 -10.71 13.60 -5.57
C GLY A 312 -10.87 13.35 -4.06
N PHE A 313 -10.96 12.08 -3.61
CA PHE A 313 -11.07 11.75 -2.19
C PHE A 313 -9.68 11.70 -1.53
N PRO A 314 -9.38 12.55 -0.52
CA PRO A 314 -8.03 12.68 0.03
C PRO A 314 -7.75 11.59 1.08
N ILE A 315 -7.45 10.36 0.65
CA ILE A 315 -7.30 9.18 1.51
C ILE A 315 -6.33 9.43 2.68
N ALA A 316 -5.14 9.96 2.42
CA ALA A 316 -4.13 10.16 3.46
C ALA A 316 -4.56 11.20 4.51
N LYS A 317 -5.22 12.30 4.09
CA LYS A 317 -5.80 13.31 4.98
C LYS A 317 -6.89 12.71 5.86
N VAL A 318 -7.79 11.95 5.26
CA VAL A 318 -8.90 11.29 5.97
C VAL A 318 -8.34 10.25 6.93
N ALA A 319 -7.46 9.36 6.49
CA ALA A 319 -6.84 8.34 7.32
C ALA A 319 -6.13 8.93 8.55
N ALA A 320 -5.41 10.04 8.39
CA ALA A 320 -4.77 10.73 9.50
C ALA A 320 -5.79 11.27 10.53
N LYS A 321 -6.92 11.81 10.08
CA LYS A 321 -7.99 12.28 10.97
C LYS A 321 -8.71 11.12 11.67
N LEU A 322 -8.95 10.02 10.98
CA LEU A 322 -9.51 8.81 11.59
C LEU A 322 -8.59 8.27 12.70
N ALA A 323 -7.28 8.30 12.49
CA ALA A 323 -6.29 7.85 13.48
C ALA A 323 -6.34 8.65 14.81
N VAL A 324 -6.86 9.87 14.79
CA VAL A 324 -7.04 10.70 15.99
C VAL A 324 -8.50 10.77 16.47
N GLY A 325 -9.32 9.79 16.05
CA GLY A 325 -10.62 9.52 16.65
C GLY A 325 -11.82 10.10 15.92
N TYR A 326 -11.66 10.71 14.76
CA TYR A 326 -12.80 11.04 13.89
C TYR A 326 -13.41 9.78 13.30
N THR A 327 -14.68 9.89 12.89
CA THR A 327 -15.38 8.90 12.07
C THR A 327 -15.69 9.48 10.69
N LEU A 328 -15.96 8.61 9.71
CA LEU A 328 -16.21 9.04 8.33
C LEU A 328 -17.45 9.93 8.17
N ASP A 329 -18.45 9.74 9.03
CA ASP A 329 -19.67 10.56 9.04
C ASP A 329 -19.48 11.92 9.73
N GLU A 330 -18.43 12.09 10.51
CA GLU A 330 -18.05 13.37 11.13
C GLU A 330 -17.18 14.25 10.22
N LEU A 331 -16.49 13.65 9.27
CA LEU A 331 -15.62 14.37 8.33
C LEU A 331 -16.42 14.89 7.14
N GLU A 332 -16.09 16.11 6.72
CA GLU A 332 -16.62 16.67 5.49
C GLU A 332 -15.99 16.00 4.26
N ASN A 333 -16.79 15.74 3.24
CA ASN A 333 -16.32 15.21 1.97
C ASN A 333 -15.78 16.35 1.10
N ASP A 334 -14.48 16.34 0.85
CA ASP A 334 -13.81 17.38 0.04
C ASP A 334 -14.34 17.43 -1.40
N ILE A 335 -14.77 16.28 -1.98
CA ILE A 335 -15.32 16.21 -3.35
C ILE A 335 -16.56 17.08 -3.49
N THR A 336 -17.40 17.08 -2.46
CA THR A 336 -18.68 17.82 -2.46
C THR A 336 -18.59 19.20 -1.82
N GLY A 337 -17.37 19.63 -1.46
CA GLY A 337 -17.16 20.88 -0.73
C GLY A 337 -17.84 20.90 0.64
N GLY A 338 -17.91 19.75 1.31
CA GLY A 338 -18.53 19.58 2.62
C GLY A 338 -20.06 19.41 2.60
N ALA A 339 -20.68 19.27 1.42
CA ALA A 339 -22.13 19.08 1.33
C ALA A 339 -22.59 17.71 1.83
N THR A 340 -21.73 16.71 1.79
CA THR A 340 -21.96 15.36 2.32
C THR A 340 -20.84 14.97 3.28
N PRO A 341 -21.04 13.99 4.17
CA PRO A 341 -19.96 13.42 4.96
C PRO A 341 -19.03 12.54 4.12
N ALA A 342 -17.81 12.30 4.63
CA ALA A 342 -16.83 11.46 3.98
C ALA A 342 -17.20 9.97 3.93
N SER A 343 -18.26 9.56 4.61
CA SER A 343 -18.84 8.20 4.53
C SER A 343 -19.56 7.90 3.21
N PHE A 344 -19.73 8.88 2.33
CA PHE A 344 -20.26 8.66 0.99
C PHE A 344 -19.15 8.26 0.03
N GLU A 345 -19.29 7.11 -0.59
CA GLU A 345 -18.36 6.59 -1.57
C GLU A 345 -18.26 7.53 -2.79
N PRO A 346 -17.03 7.76 -3.30
CA PRO A 346 -16.88 8.49 -4.55
C PRO A 346 -17.60 7.77 -5.71
N THR A 347 -18.33 8.53 -6.50
CA THR A 347 -18.94 8.05 -7.75
C THR A 347 -18.34 8.82 -8.91
N ILE A 348 -17.65 8.11 -9.80
CA ILE A 348 -17.00 8.70 -10.97
C ILE A 348 -17.74 8.34 -12.25
N ASP A 349 -17.89 9.31 -13.16
CA ASP A 349 -18.50 9.16 -14.49
C ASP A 349 -17.48 9.28 -15.63
N TYR A 350 -16.22 9.02 -15.30
CA TYR A 350 -15.07 9.08 -16.21
C TYR A 350 -14.14 7.88 -15.99
N VAL A 351 -13.24 7.68 -16.92
CA VAL A 351 -12.21 6.63 -16.85
C VAL A 351 -10.86 7.25 -16.54
N VAL A 352 -10.14 6.65 -15.61
CA VAL A 352 -8.77 7.04 -15.29
C VAL A 352 -7.83 5.92 -15.72
N THR A 353 -6.82 6.26 -16.52
CA THR A 353 -5.77 5.32 -16.93
C THR A 353 -4.44 5.78 -16.38
N LYS A 354 -3.73 4.89 -15.70
CA LYS A 354 -2.34 5.06 -15.25
C LYS A 354 -1.43 4.23 -16.16
N ILE A 355 -0.33 4.81 -16.64
CA ILE A 355 0.71 4.09 -17.38
C ILE A 355 2.04 4.28 -16.67
N PRO A 356 2.78 3.21 -16.35
CA PRO A 356 4.09 3.31 -15.74
C PRO A 356 5.14 3.85 -16.72
N ARG A 357 6.14 4.57 -16.19
CA ARG A 357 7.31 5.05 -16.92
C ARG A 357 8.51 4.20 -16.57
N PHE A 358 9.14 3.64 -17.58
CA PHE A 358 10.38 2.89 -17.48
C PHE A 358 11.56 3.75 -17.96
N ALA A 359 12.73 3.51 -17.45
CA ALA A 359 13.98 4.19 -17.81
C ALA A 359 15.09 3.19 -18.09
N PHE A 360 14.78 2.10 -18.83
CA PHE A 360 15.75 1.05 -19.18
C PHE A 360 16.97 1.61 -19.91
N GLU A 361 16.80 2.70 -20.66
CA GLU A 361 17.86 3.42 -21.35
C GLU A 361 18.96 3.97 -20.40
N LYS A 362 18.62 4.16 -19.11
CA LYS A 362 19.53 4.64 -18.07
C LYS A 362 20.18 3.51 -17.25
N PHE A 363 19.74 2.27 -17.44
CA PHE A 363 20.19 1.11 -16.70
C PHE A 363 20.73 0.01 -17.62
N PRO A 364 21.95 0.20 -18.19
CA PRO A 364 22.55 -0.78 -19.07
C PRO A 364 22.64 -2.16 -18.38
N GLY A 365 22.17 -3.20 -19.03
CA GLY A 365 22.15 -4.57 -18.51
C GLY A 365 20.90 -4.95 -17.73
N ALA A 366 19.98 -4.03 -17.45
CA ALA A 366 18.68 -4.35 -16.90
C ALA A 366 17.80 -5.01 -17.98
N SER A 367 17.20 -6.16 -17.66
CA SER A 367 16.24 -6.82 -18.56
C SER A 367 14.97 -5.97 -18.69
N PRO A 368 14.49 -5.67 -19.91
CA PRO A 368 13.25 -4.95 -20.13
C PRO A 368 12.00 -5.83 -19.96
N ILE A 369 12.17 -7.13 -19.71
CA ILE A 369 11.04 -8.05 -19.49
C ILE A 369 10.42 -7.77 -18.14
N LEU A 370 9.14 -7.47 -18.11
CA LEU A 370 8.37 -7.25 -16.88
C LEU A 370 8.19 -8.59 -16.14
N THR A 371 8.30 -8.52 -14.81
CA THR A 371 8.23 -9.66 -13.91
C THR A 371 7.48 -9.28 -12.63
N THR A 372 7.48 -10.15 -11.64
CA THR A 372 6.94 -9.87 -10.30
C THR A 372 7.76 -8.83 -9.51
N SER A 373 8.95 -8.44 -10.00
CA SER A 373 9.76 -7.37 -9.41
C SER A 373 9.49 -6.06 -10.14
N MET A 374 9.15 -4.99 -9.41
CA MET A 374 8.88 -3.67 -9.96
C MET A 374 10.10 -3.06 -10.64
N LYS A 375 9.90 -2.46 -11.81
CA LYS A 375 10.94 -1.83 -12.64
C LYS A 375 10.64 -0.38 -13.04
N SER A 376 9.41 0.06 -12.89
CA SER A 376 9.02 1.43 -13.22
C SER A 376 9.66 2.43 -12.26
N VAL A 377 9.97 3.61 -12.78
CA VAL A 377 10.60 4.72 -12.05
C VAL A 377 9.65 5.90 -11.83
N GLY A 378 8.49 5.84 -12.39
CA GLY A 378 7.44 6.84 -12.30
C GLY A 378 6.22 6.39 -13.09
N GLU A 379 5.25 7.29 -13.22
CA GLU A 379 4.00 6.98 -13.89
C GLU A 379 3.31 8.26 -14.35
N VAL A 380 2.38 8.11 -15.28
CA VAL A 380 1.45 9.13 -15.70
C VAL A 380 0.02 8.68 -15.44
N MET A 381 -0.87 9.64 -15.27
CA MET A 381 -2.30 9.39 -15.10
C MET A 381 -3.10 10.33 -15.99
N ALA A 382 -4.08 9.81 -16.68
CA ALA A 382 -4.96 10.60 -17.53
C ALA A 382 -6.42 10.24 -17.31
N ILE A 383 -7.29 11.26 -17.45
CA ILE A 383 -8.74 11.16 -17.31
C ILE A 383 -9.38 11.36 -18.67
N GLY A 384 -10.33 10.50 -19.01
CA GLY A 384 -11.14 10.59 -20.23
C GLY A 384 -12.57 10.12 -19.99
N ARG A 385 -13.48 10.42 -20.92
CA ARG A 385 -14.84 9.92 -20.87
C ARG A 385 -14.93 8.44 -21.22
N THR A 386 -13.96 7.95 -21.98
CA THR A 386 -13.85 6.54 -22.39
C THR A 386 -12.43 6.06 -22.11
N PHE A 387 -12.26 4.73 -22.07
CA PHE A 387 -10.95 4.11 -21.92
C PHE A 387 -10.02 4.54 -23.07
N ALA A 388 -10.49 4.53 -24.31
CA ALA A 388 -9.71 4.94 -25.47
C ALA A 388 -9.17 6.38 -25.33
N GLU A 389 -10.00 7.32 -24.85
CA GLU A 389 -9.58 8.71 -24.61
C GLU A 389 -8.52 8.80 -23.49
N SER A 390 -8.76 8.14 -22.35
CA SER A 390 -7.83 8.21 -21.22
C SER A 390 -6.50 7.54 -21.53
N LEU A 391 -6.52 6.38 -22.25
CA LEU A 391 -5.31 5.67 -22.68
C LEU A 391 -4.46 6.53 -23.62
N GLN A 392 -5.08 7.12 -24.66
CA GLN A 392 -4.37 7.98 -25.62
C GLN A 392 -3.74 9.20 -24.93
N LYS A 393 -4.46 9.81 -23.98
CA LYS A 393 -3.92 10.92 -23.17
C LYS A 393 -2.75 10.47 -22.29
N ALA A 394 -2.86 9.29 -21.67
CA ALA A 394 -1.80 8.76 -20.82
C ALA A 394 -0.53 8.44 -21.63
N LEU A 395 -0.65 7.86 -22.82
CA LEU A 395 0.48 7.62 -23.72
C LEU A 395 1.22 8.92 -24.06
N ARG A 396 0.48 9.97 -24.40
CA ARG A 396 1.09 11.32 -24.63
C ARG A 396 1.76 11.86 -23.37
N GLY A 397 1.17 11.63 -22.21
CA GLY A 397 1.69 12.10 -20.92
C GLY A 397 3.01 11.45 -20.53
N LEU A 398 3.39 10.31 -21.13
CA LEU A 398 4.70 9.69 -20.90
C LEU A 398 5.88 10.51 -21.40
N GLU A 399 5.64 11.47 -22.32
CA GLU A 399 6.69 12.33 -22.93
C GLU A 399 7.83 11.48 -23.54
N THR A 400 7.44 10.44 -24.28
CA THR A 400 8.34 9.51 -24.99
C THR A 400 8.16 9.58 -26.51
N ASP A 401 7.80 10.77 -27.01
CA ASP A 401 7.54 11.08 -28.41
C ASP A 401 6.32 10.35 -29.03
N LEU A 402 5.55 9.63 -28.20
CA LEU A 402 4.29 9.02 -28.63
C LEU A 402 3.18 10.05 -28.71
N THR A 403 2.42 10.05 -29.80
CA THR A 403 1.23 10.91 -29.96
C THR A 403 -0.06 10.19 -29.55
N GLY A 404 0.03 8.90 -29.28
CA GLY A 404 -1.02 7.97 -28.93
C GLY A 404 -0.63 6.56 -29.37
N LEU A 405 -1.62 5.74 -29.73
CA LEU A 405 -1.40 4.47 -30.42
C LEU A 405 -1.24 4.77 -31.92
N ASP A 406 -0.01 4.84 -32.37
CA ASP A 406 0.35 5.08 -33.77
C ASP A 406 0.68 3.74 -34.43
N GLU A 407 0.50 3.65 -35.75
CA GLU A 407 0.98 2.50 -36.52
C GLU A 407 2.51 2.43 -36.45
N VAL A 408 3.03 1.27 -36.11
CA VAL A 408 4.46 0.98 -36.12
C VAL A 408 4.74 -0.02 -37.25
N GLU A 409 5.60 0.34 -38.19
CA GLU A 409 6.13 -0.63 -39.17
C GLU A 409 7.04 -1.61 -38.41
N ILE A 410 6.63 -2.87 -38.38
CA ILE A 410 7.46 -3.95 -37.86
C ILE A 410 8.27 -4.48 -39.04
N GLU A 411 9.57 -4.23 -39.02
CA GLU A 411 10.48 -4.88 -39.96
C GLU A 411 10.45 -6.40 -39.70
N GLY A 412 10.00 -7.16 -40.70
CA GLY A 412 9.88 -8.62 -40.67
C GLY A 412 11.19 -9.38 -40.83
#